data_53420afec4f7a2437882e357ed8666a0
#
_entry.id   53420afec4f7a2437882e357ed8666a0
#
_cell.length_a   1.000
_cell.length_b   1.000
_cell.length_c   1.000
_cell.angle_alpha   90.00
_cell.angle_beta   90.00
_cell.angle_gamma   90.00
#
_symmetry.space_group_name_H-M   'P 1'
#
loop_
_entity.id
_entity.type
_entity.pdbx_description
1 polymer ?
#
loop_
_entity_poly.entity_id
_entity_poly.type
_entity_poly.pdbx_seq_one_letter_code
_entity_poly.pdbx_strand_id
1 'polypeptide(L)'
;MTQPIPIVGAGLGGLTLGRALLHRGIPSILFEKGTSNPRFNYAITLHSTAYQPLLKILDLDVNTLKSRVAVDTESGGTGSISQLTNLATHSGLYDTQSSFRANRAKLEQLLREGLDIRWKNTLKEIEKTSQGSKLRFQNSESCFGNLVVGADGVHSDVRKLLLPSIAPDILPYVAFNGKRRVAFKDFDKSYYPTMNGSNVVEMKRNDAFLSISVNGKKEEEVSISWIFSRPVRGHEDPLHRPNRSNEDANNIPEELFAEISAMGDLEAPFSKIFDTEKMRDDRILHWLMRTTSASLSELHDQLNKNKVCFIGDAVHAEPIVGGNGANAAIIDALTLADAIGKEESDGISSWYIDRHTAWSKGKEGSQRCIARIHEPPKSRVASL
;
A
#
# COMPACT_ATOMS: atom_id res chain seq x y z
N MET A 1 30.28 15.50 12.67
CA MET A 1 28.85 15.29 12.45
C MET A 1 28.73 14.16 11.44
N THR A 2 28.00 13.12 11.77
CA THR A 2 27.70 12.03 10.83
C THR A 2 26.88 12.55 9.67
N GLN A 3 27.23 12.14 8.45
CA GLN A 3 26.53 12.56 7.24
C GLN A 3 25.09 12.00 7.24
N PRO A 4 24.05 12.80 6.90
CA PRO A 4 22.68 12.29 6.88
C PRO A 4 22.49 11.22 5.82
N ILE A 5 21.70 10.20 6.12
CA ILE A 5 21.35 9.11 5.19
C ILE A 5 20.29 9.62 4.21
N PRO A 6 20.58 9.68 2.89
CA PRO A 6 19.58 10.01 1.89
C PRO A 6 18.56 8.87 1.72
N ILE A 7 17.27 9.21 1.79
CA ILE A 7 16.16 8.29 1.54
C ILE A 7 15.40 8.82 0.33
N VAL A 8 15.29 8.04 -0.72
CA VAL A 8 14.53 8.40 -1.92
C VAL A 8 13.11 7.86 -1.79
N GLY A 9 12.14 8.77 -1.70
CA GLY A 9 10.72 8.49 -1.52
C GLY A 9 10.22 8.81 -0.11
N ALA A 10 9.16 9.63 -0.01
CA ALA A 10 8.46 9.98 1.22
C ALA A 10 7.06 9.30 1.29
N GLY A 11 6.98 8.03 0.89
CA GLY A 11 5.85 7.14 1.17
C GLY A 11 5.95 6.54 2.58
N LEU A 12 5.04 5.61 2.92
CA LEU A 12 4.99 5.02 4.26
C LEU A 12 6.33 4.38 4.69
N GLY A 13 7.01 3.65 3.81
CA GLY A 13 8.32 3.06 4.12
C GLY A 13 9.38 4.11 4.41
N GLY A 14 9.56 5.08 3.51
CA GLY A 14 10.58 6.14 3.67
C GLY A 14 10.31 7.03 4.88
N LEU A 15 9.05 7.45 5.10
CA LEU A 15 8.66 8.24 6.27
C LEU A 15 8.88 7.47 7.59
N THR A 16 8.50 6.18 7.63
CA THR A 16 8.73 5.33 8.80
C THR A 16 10.22 5.18 9.08
N LEU A 17 11.03 4.97 8.03
CA LEU A 17 12.48 4.87 8.19
C LEU A 17 13.05 6.18 8.75
N GLY A 18 12.69 7.32 8.17
CA GLY A 18 13.12 8.63 8.66
C GLY A 18 12.78 8.85 10.14
N ARG A 19 11.54 8.50 10.56
CA ARG A 19 11.12 8.57 11.97
C ARG A 19 11.91 7.62 12.87
N ALA A 20 12.14 6.40 12.41
CA ALA A 20 12.88 5.40 13.17
C ALA A 20 14.36 5.78 13.34
N LEU A 21 14.98 6.39 12.33
CA LEU A 21 16.33 6.94 12.39
C LEU A 21 16.39 8.17 13.30
N LEU A 22 15.43 9.09 13.18
CA LEU A 22 15.32 10.27 14.06
C LEU A 22 15.21 9.87 15.53
N HIS A 23 14.38 8.88 15.84
CA HIS A 23 14.24 8.34 17.22
C HIS A 23 15.56 7.78 17.77
N ARG A 24 16.47 7.34 16.91
CA ARG A 24 17.82 6.83 17.27
C ARG A 24 18.91 7.91 17.22
N GLY A 25 18.56 9.16 16.93
CA GLY A 25 19.54 10.24 16.75
C GLY A 25 20.40 10.11 15.48
N ILE A 26 20.00 9.28 14.52
CA ILE A 26 20.68 9.10 13.25
C ILE A 26 20.11 10.09 12.22
N PRO A 27 20.91 11.03 11.68
CA PRO A 27 20.42 12.02 10.74
C PRO A 27 20.04 11.39 9.40
N SER A 28 18.91 11.81 8.84
CA SER A 28 18.45 11.40 7.51
C SER A 28 17.79 12.56 6.78
N ILE A 29 17.76 12.48 5.46
CA ILE A 29 17.11 13.45 4.59
C ILE A 29 16.29 12.70 3.53
N LEU A 30 15.01 13.06 3.37
CA LEU A 30 14.12 12.42 2.42
C LEU A 30 13.99 13.26 1.16
N PHE A 31 14.02 12.61 -0.01
CA PHE A 31 13.79 13.25 -1.31
C PHE A 31 12.52 12.67 -1.94
N GLU A 32 11.53 13.53 -2.19
CA GLU A 32 10.23 13.13 -2.71
C GLU A 32 9.92 13.90 -4.01
N LYS A 33 9.59 13.16 -5.07
CA LYS A 33 9.23 13.75 -6.37
C LYS A 33 7.93 14.54 -6.36
N GLY A 34 7.04 14.22 -5.42
CA GLY A 34 5.76 14.89 -5.26
C GLY A 34 5.86 16.22 -4.53
N THR A 35 4.67 16.77 -4.24
CA THR A 35 4.49 17.95 -3.40
C THR A 35 4.14 17.56 -1.98
N SER A 36 4.20 18.50 -1.04
CA SER A 36 3.81 18.28 0.36
C SER A 36 2.30 18.04 0.54
N ASN A 37 1.48 18.38 -0.45
CA ASN A 37 0.04 18.14 -0.40
C ASN A 37 -0.26 16.62 -0.44
N PRO A 38 -1.21 16.15 0.37
CA PRO A 38 -1.59 14.74 0.38
C PRO A 38 -2.08 14.30 -1.00
N ARG A 39 -1.37 13.32 -1.61
CA ARG A 39 -1.74 12.75 -2.92
C ARG A 39 -2.92 11.80 -2.81
N PHE A 40 -2.98 11.08 -1.70
CA PHE A 40 -3.83 9.92 -1.55
C PHE A 40 -4.73 10.08 -0.33
N ASN A 41 -6.00 10.19 -0.59
CA ASN A 41 -7.01 10.15 0.46
C ASN A 41 -7.77 8.84 0.36
N TYR A 42 -7.07 7.74 0.64
CA TYR A 42 -7.64 6.41 0.81
C TYR A 42 -7.17 5.80 2.12
N ALA A 43 -7.84 4.75 2.54
CA ALA A 43 -7.50 4.08 3.78
C ALA A 43 -6.73 2.78 3.54
N ILE A 44 -5.97 2.39 4.55
CA ILE A 44 -5.25 1.13 4.60
C ILE A 44 -5.65 0.35 5.86
N THR A 45 -5.62 -0.96 5.80
CA THR A 45 -5.69 -1.80 6.99
C THR A 45 -4.31 -1.85 7.61
N LEU A 46 -4.21 -1.37 8.85
CA LEU A 46 -2.96 -1.34 9.60
C LEU A 46 -2.99 -2.50 10.62
N HIS A 47 -2.05 -3.44 10.46
CA HIS A 47 -1.94 -4.63 11.30
C HIS A 47 -1.11 -4.37 12.55
N SER A 48 -1.40 -5.10 13.64
CA SER A 48 -0.68 -5.00 14.91
C SER A 48 0.81 -5.21 14.77
N THR A 49 1.23 -6.13 13.93
CA THR A 49 2.65 -6.41 13.64
C THR A 49 3.41 -5.20 13.07
N ALA A 50 2.72 -4.29 12.38
CA ALA A 50 3.31 -3.05 11.84
C ALA A 50 3.18 -1.87 12.83
N TYR A 51 1.99 -1.65 13.42
CA TYR A 51 1.80 -0.45 14.24
C TYR A 51 2.33 -0.59 15.67
N GLN A 52 2.37 -1.78 16.28
CA GLN A 52 2.89 -1.93 17.64
C GLN A 52 4.35 -1.47 17.78
N PRO A 53 5.29 -1.88 16.89
CA PRO A 53 6.64 -1.32 16.92
C PRO A 53 6.67 0.18 16.59
N LEU A 54 5.75 0.65 15.73
CA LEU A 54 5.64 2.06 15.34
C LEU A 54 5.28 2.96 16.54
N LEU A 55 4.45 2.49 17.48
CA LEU A 55 4.10 3.22 18.69
C LEU A 55 5.34 3.66 19.49
N LYS A 56 6.36 2.80 19.57
CA LYS A 56 7.60 3.09 20.29
C LYS A 56 8.36 4.27 19.69
N ILE A 57 8.49 4.31 18.37
CA ILE A 57 9.25 5.38 17.70
C ILE A 57 8.46 6.70 17.62
N LEU A 58 7.15 6.66 17.79
CA LEU A 58 6.28 7.82 17.82
C LEU A 58 6.02 8.34 19.23
N ASP A 59 6.41 7.58 20.27
CA ASP A 59 6.10 7.85 21.68
C ASP A 59 4.59 8.03 21.91
N LEU A 60 3.81 7.09 21.38
CA LEU A 60 2.35 7.10 21.46
C LEU A 60 1.82 5.79 22.03
N ASP A 61 0.68 5.85 22.71
CA ASP A 61 -0.15 4.66 22.97
C ASP A 61 -1.09 4.37 21.80
N VAL A 62 -1.70 3.18 21.81
CA VAL A 62 -2.55 2.70 20.72
C VAL A 62 -3.82 3.54 20.54
N ASN A 63 -4.39 4.07 21.61
CA ASN A 63 -5.62 4.88 21.55
C ASN A 63 -5.31 6.23 20.93
N THR A 64 -4.19 6.84 21.32
CA THR A 64 -3.70 8.10 20.75
C THR A 64 -3.37 7.92 19.27
N LEU A 65 -2.72 6.83 18.86
CA LEU A 65 -2.50 6.56 17.44
C LEU A 65 -3.83 6.46 16.68
N LYS A 66 -4.77 5.64 17.17
CA LYS A 66 -6.07 5.47 16.52
C LYS A 66 -6.85 6.78 16.44
N SER A 67 -6.89 7.59 17.51
CA SER A 67 -7.57 8.88 17.51
C SER A 67 -6.99 9.88 16.50
N ARG A 68 -5.71 9.76 16.14
CA ARG A 68 -5.05 10.63 15.14
C ARG A 68 -5.24 10.14 13.71
N VAL A 69 -5.27 8.81 13.46
CA VAL A 69 -5.17 8.29 12.08
C VAL A 69 -6.32 7.40 11.64
N ALA A 70 -7.24 6.94 12.50
CA ALA A 70 -8.36 6.13 12.07
C ALA A 70 -9.29 6.89 11.12
N VAL A 71 -10.00 6.15 10.25
CA VAL A 71 -10.85 6.74 9.20
C VAL A 71 -12.08 7.47 9.74
N ASP A 72 -12.52 7.13 10.93
CA ASP A 72 -13.76 7.56 11.57
C ASP A 72 -13.55 8.36 12.86
N THR A 73 -12.35 8.90 13.07
CA THR A 73 -12.00 9.67 14.28
C THR A 73 -12.88 10.89 14.51
N GLU A 74 -13.26 11.59 13.44
CA GLU A 74 -14.10 12.79 13.52
C GLU A 74 -15.54 12.47 13.99
N SER A 75 -15.94 11.20 13.94
CA SER A 75 -17.21 10.68 14.50
C SER A 75 -17.00 9.81 15.75
N GLY A 76 -15.85 9.91 16.42
CA GLY A 76 -15.53 9.18 17.65
C GLY A 76 -15.16 7.70 17.44
N GLY A 77 -14.95 7.27 16.19
CA GLY A 77 -14.58 5.89 15.88
C GLY A 77 -13.08 5.60 16.04
N THR A 78 -12.74 4.32 15.99
CA THR A 78 -11.38 3.80 16.16
C THR A 78 -10.88 2.99 14.96
N GLY A 79 -11.53 3.12 13.80
CA GLY A 79 -11.20 2.39 12.59
C GLY A 79 -11.57 0.90 12.62
N SER A 80 -12.59 0.53 13.37
CA SER A 80 -12.99 -0.88 13.57
C SER A 80 -13.18 -1.64 12.26
N ILE A 81 -12.73 -2.89 12.23
CA ILE A 81 -12.92 -3.86 11.14
C ILE A 81 -13.51 -5.12 11.73
N SER A 82 -14.64 -5.55 11.18
CA SER A 82 -15.27 -6.83 11.58
C SER A 82 -14.62 -7.99 10.83
N GLN A 83 -14.28 -9.05 11.53
CA GLN A 83 -13.76 -10.27 10.91
C GLN A 83 -14.81 -10.98 10.05
N LEU A 84 -16.08 -10.88 10.42
CA LEU A 84 -17.19 -11.55 9.71
C LEU A 84 -17.41 -11.00 8.30
N THR A 85 -16.97 -9.78 8.03
CA THR A 85 -17.21 -9.06 6.77
C THR A 85 -15.97 -8.88 5.93
N ASN A 86 -14.82 -9.44 6.34
CA ASN A 86 -13.54 -9.24 5.66
C ASN A 86 -12.95 -10.57 5.18
N LEU A 87 -13.17 -10.92 3.91
CA LEU A 87 -12.73 -12.17 3.29
C LEU A 87 -11.21 -12.22 3.07
N ALA A 88 -10.59 -11.07 2.79
CA ALA A 88 -9.15 -10.99 2.54
C ALA A 88 -8.33 -11.22 3.81
N THR A 89 -8.86 -10.88 5.00
CA THR A 89 -8.17 -11.08 6.28
C THR A 89 -8.18 -12.53 6.76
N HIS A 90 -9.04 -13.39 6.22
CA HIS A 90 -9.07 -14.82 6.56
C HIS A 90 -7.88 -15.62 6.00
N SER A 91 -6.89 -14.95 5.44
CA SER A 91 -5.68 -15.61 4.90
C SER A 91 -4.81 -16.30 5.96
N GLY A 92 -5.05 -16.07 7.25
CA GLY A 92 -4.25 -16.63 8.35
C GLY A 92 -2.82 -16.09 8.45
N LEU A 93 -2.44 -15.16 7.57
CA LEU A 93 -1.09 -14.58 7.52
C LEU A 93 -0.88 -13.46 8.53
N TYR A 94 -1.96 -12.85 9.01
CA TYR A 94 -1.90 -11.69 9.91
C TYR A 94 -2.91 -11.81 11.04
N ASP A 95 -2.51 -11.35 12.23
CA ASP A 95 -3.43 -11.18 13.36
C ASP A 95 -4.42 -10.05 13.04
N THR A 96 -5.63 -10.43 12.66
CA THR A 96 -6.69 -9.50 12.27
C THR A 96 -7.46 -8.95 13.46
N GLN A 97 -7.32 -9.57 14.66
CA GLN A 97 -8.11 -9.19 15.85
C GLN A 97 -7.80 -7.77 16.32
N SER A 98 -6.57 -7.32 16.14
CA SER A 98 -6.11 -5.98 16.55
C SER A 98 -5.88 -5.00 15.40
N SER A 99 -6.20 -5.38 14.16
CA SER A 99 -6.09 -4.49 13.00
C SER A 99 -7.15 -3.39 13.00
N PHE A 100 -6.84 -2.25 12.40
CA PHE A 100 -7.79 -1.17 12.23
C PHE A 100 -7.64 -0.45 10.90
N ARG A 101 -8.67 0.28 10.48
CA ARG A 101 -8.66 1.05 9.25
C ARG A 101 -8.09 2.45 9.50
N ALA A 102 -6.91 2.73 8.94
CA ALA A 102 -6.21 4.00 9.06
C ALA A 102 -6.35 4.83 7.77
N ASN A 103 -6.57 6.13 7.91
CA ASN A 103 -6.47 7.07 6.80
C ASN A 103 -4.99 7.29 6.47
N ARG A 104 -4.59 6.94 5.27
CA ARG A 104 -3.19 6.98 4.85
C ARG A 104 -2.60 8.40 4.93
N ALA A 105 -3.35 9.41 4.51
CA ALA A 105 -2.85 10.79 4.53
C ALA A 105 -2.60 11.28 5.97
N LYS A 106 -3.51 10.95 6.91
CA LYS A 106 -3.32 11.27 8.34
C LYS A 106 -2.08 10.55 8.91
N LEU A 107 -1.88 9.27 8.54
CA LEU A 107 -0.70 8.51 8.99
C LEU A 107 0.60 9.09 8.39
N GLU A 108 0.63 9.41 7.09
CA GLU A 108 1.79 10.05 6.47
C GLU A 108 2.08 11.41 7.11
N GLN A 109 1.06 12.20 7.44
CA GLN A 109 1.23 13.49 8.14
C GLN A 109 1.85 13.31 9.52
N LEU A 110 1.38 12.32 10.29
CA LEU A 110 1.95 11.97 11.60
C LEU A 110 3.42 11.56 11.48
N LEU A 111 3.77 10.76 10.48
CA LEU A 111 5.13 10.29 10.25
C LEU A 111 6.09 11.40 9.77
N ARG A 112 5.59 12.46 9.14
CA ARG A 112 6.39 13.60 8.66
C ARG A 112 6.91 14.50 9.76
N GLU A 113 6.31 14.47 10.94
CA GLU A 113 6.67 15.36 12.03
C GLU A 113 8.17 15.27 12.37
N GLY A 114 8.89 16.40 12.30
CA GLY A 114 10.32 16.50 12.61
C GLY A 114 11.29 15.99 11.55
N LEU A 115 10.82 15.56 10.35
CA LEU A 115 11.69 15.09 9.28
C LEU A 115 12.11 16.20 8.31
N ASP A 116 13.35 16.15 7.81
CA ASP A 116 13.81 16.96 6.69
C ASP A 116 13.37 16.29 5.39
N ILE A 117 12.35 16.84 4.72
CA ILE A 117 11.80 16.32 3.47
C ILE A 117 11.96 17.34 2.35
N ARG A 118 12.70 16.98 1.31
CA ARG A 118 12.90 17.76 0.09
C ARG A 118 11.90 17.36 -0.97
N TRP A 119 10.88 18.20 -1.15
CA TRP A 119 9.80 18.00 -2.11
C TRP A 119 10.20 18.40 -3.52
N LYS A 120 9.51 17.87 -4.54
CA LYS A 120 9.76 18.12 -5.98
C LYS A 120 11.17 17.71 -6.43
N ASN A 121 11.72 16.70 -5.76
CA ASN A 121 13.03 16.13 -6.08
C ASN A 121 12.84 14.79 -6.79
N THR A 122 12.73 14.81 -8.12
CA THR A 122 12.70 13.62 -8.95
C THR A 122 14.13 13.16 -9.22
N LEU A 123 14.46 11.93 -8.82
CA LEU A 123 15.77 11.33 -9.04
C LEU A 123 16.03 11.18 -10.54
N LYS A 124 17.20 11.60 -10.99
CA LYS A 124 17.64 11.51 -12.38
C LYS A 124 18.76 10.50 -12.56
N GLU A 125 19.72 10.48 -11.64
CA GLU A 125 20.95 9.69 -11.76
C GLU A 125 21.49 9.31 -10.38
N ILE A 126 22.16 8.15 -10.32
CA ILE A 126 22.95 7.69 -9.19
C ILE A 126 24.36 7.43 -9.69
N GLU A 127 25.32 8.21 -9.18
CA GLU A 127 26.73 8.13 -9.53
C GLU A 127 27.49 7.45 -8.41
N LYS A 128 28.17 6.34 -8.72
CA LYS A 128 29.03 5.65 -7.78
C LYS A 128 30.28 6.49 -7.48
N THR A 129 30.66 6.55 -6.22
CA THR A 129 31.91 7.17 -5.75
C THR A 129 32.75 6.17 -4.97
N SER A 130 33.96 6.56 -4.53
CA SER A 130 34.82 5.69 -3.69
C SER A 130 34.26 5.42 -2.30
N GLN A 131 33.35 6.28 -1.80
CA GLN A 131 32.86 6.21 -0.41
C GLN A 131 31.35 6.02 -0.31
N GLY A 132 30.63 5.94 -1.43
CA GLY A 132 29.19 5.83 -1.44
C GLY A 132 28.57 6.20 -2.78
N SER A 133 27.40 6.81 -2.78
CA SER A 133 26.70 7.23 -3.99
C SER A 133 26.31 8.70 -3.96
N LYS A 134 26.42 9.36 -5.11
CA LYS A 134 25.92 10.72 -5.34
C LYS A 134 24.61 10.65 -6.11
N LEU A 135 23.56 11.20 -5.52
CA LEU A 135 22.26 11.36 -6.14
C LEU A 135 22.20 12.69 -6.89
N ARG A 136 21.68 12.68 -8.12
CA ARG A 136 21.39 13.90 -8.89
C ARG A 136 19.89 13.95 -9.18
N PHE A 137 19.29 15.11 -8.96
CA PHE A 137 17.86 15.33 -9.18
C PHE A 137 17.62 16.20 -10.42
N GLN A 138 16.38 16.14 -10.96
CA GLN A 138 16.01 16.90 -12.16
C GLN A 138 16.10 18.42 -11.97
N ASN A 139 15.90 18.91 -10.76
CA ASN A 139 16.01 20.33 -10.37
C ASN A 139 17.46 20.81 -10.15
N SER A 140 18.46 20.02 -10.57
CA SER A 140 19.89 20.26 -10.41
C SER A 140 20.43 20.15 -8.97
N GLU A 141 19.59 19.81 -8.00
CA GLU A 141 20.08 19.45 -6.64
C GLU A 141 20.90 18.16 -6.70
N SER A 142 21.81 18.01 -5.77
CA SER A 142 22.57 16.77 -5.58
C SER A 142 22.80 16.49 -4.11
N CYS A 143 22.86 15.20 -3.75
CA CYS A 143 23.15 14.74 -2.41
C CYS A 143 24.11 13.56 -2.46
N PHE A 144 25.05 13.50 -1.52
CA PHE A 144 25.95 12.36 -1.35
C PHE A 144 25.55 11.57 -0.10
N GLY A 145 25.67 10.25 -0.16
CA GLY A 145 25.48 9.37 1.00
C GLY A 145 26.44 8.18 1.00
N ASN A 146 26.99 7.88 2.19
CA ASN A 146 27.75 6.64 2.40
C ASN A 146 26.83 5.40 2.37
N LEU A 147 25.56 5.62 2.64
CA LEU A 147 24.44 4.70 2.47
C LEU A 147 23.29 5.49 1.89
N VAL A 148 22.62 4.96 0.88
CA VAL A 148 21.37 5.52 0.30
C VAL A 148 20.27 4.49 0.43
N VAL A 149 19.03 4.92 0.73
CA VAL A 149 17.89 4.01 0.78
C VAL A 149 16.86 4.36 -0.30
N GLY A 150 16.56 3.39 -1.18
CA GLY A 150 15.47 3.44 -2.15
C GLY A 150 14.16 2.98 -1.50
N ALA A 151 13.22 3.93 -1.32
CA ALA A 151 11.90 3.73 -0.72
C ALA A 151 10.78 4.34 -1.60
N ASP A 152 11.03 4.43 -2.91
CA ASP A 152 10.24 5.21 -3.88
C ASP A 152 9.13 4.40 -4.58
N GLY A 153 8.82 3.21 -4.00
CA GLY A 153 7.60 2.46 -4.29
C GLY A 153 7.64 1.67 -5.60
N VAL A 154 6.49 1.15 -6.02
CA VAL A 154 6.36 0.22 -7.17
C VAL A 154 6.90 0.78 -8.49
N HIS A 155 6.91 2.10 -8.65
CA HIS A 155 7.49 2.79 -9.81
C HIS A 155 8.91 3.30 -9.55
N SER A 156 9.66 2.67 -8.65
CA SER A 156 10.97 3.09 -8.17
C SER A 156 11.92 3.52 -9.30
N ASP A 157 12.38 4.76 -9.21
CA ASP A 157 13.40 5.29 -10.10
C ASP A 157 14.80 4.80 -9.67
N VAL A 158 15.01 4.57 -8.35
CA VAL A 158 16.25 3.94 -7.84
C VAL A 158 16.42 2.55 -8.43
N ARG A 159 15.35 1.72 -8.42
CA ARG A 159 15.38 0.38 -9.02
C ARG A 159 15.66 0.43 -10.53
N LYS A 160 14.98 1.30 -11.27
CA LYS A 160 15.17 1.43 -12.73
C LYS A 160 16.61 1.77 -13.09
N LEU A 161 17.28 2.59 -12.29
CA LEU A 161 18.67 3.00 -12.53
C LEU A 161 19.68 1.90 -12.18
N LEU A 162 19.45 1.15 -11.12
CA LEU A 162 20.43 0.21 -10.58
C LEU A 162 20.12 -1.26 -10.87
N LEU A 163 18.86 -1.59 -11.09
CA LEU A 163 18.33 -2.94 -11.33
C LEU A 163 17.35 -2.93 -12.52
N PRO A 164 17.78 -2.47 -13.72
CA PRO A 164 16.89 -2.27 -14.86
C PRO A 164 16.23 -3.55 -15.37
N SER A 165 16.81 -4.72 -15.09
CA SER A 165 16.24 -6.03 -15.40
C SER A 165 15.00 -6.37 -14.55
N ILE A 166 14.81 -5.70 -13.41
CA ILE A 166 13.70 -5.96 -12.51
C ILE A 166 12.52 -5.05 -12.84
N ALA A 167 11.55 -5.58 -13.58
CA ALA A 167 10.28 -4.93 -13.84
C ALA A 167 9.17 -5.52 -12.96
N PRO A 168 8.11 -4.75 -12.63
CA PRO A 168 6.94 -5.32 -11.98
C PRO A 168 6.20 -6.28 -12.91
N ASP A 169 5.93 -7.50 -12.42
CA ASP A 169 5.06 -8.48 -13.09
C ASP A 169 3.60 -8.07 -12.90
N ILE A 170 2.81 -8.17 -13.94
CA ILE A 170 1.37 -7.92 -13.89
C ILE A 170 0.65 -9.26 -13.78
N LEU A 171 -0.09 -9.43 -12.70
CA LEU A 171 -0.87 -10.64 -12.45
C LEU A 171 -2.14 -10.67 -13.31
N PRO A 172 -2.63 -11.87 -13.68
CA PRO A 172 -3.79 -12.05 -14.55
C PRO A 172 -5.11 -11.79 -13.82
N TYR A 173 -5.27 -10.60 -13.27
CA TYR A 173 -6.48 -10.14 -12.60
C TYR A 173 -6.87 -8.74 -13.08
N VAL A 174 -8.17 -8.56 -13.24
CA VAL A 174 -8.79 -7.26 -13.43
C VAL A 174 -9.04 -6.65 -12.06
N ALA A 175 -8.74 -5.35 -11.89
CA ALA A 175 -9.06 -4.62 -10.67
C ALA A 175 -9.44 -3.17 -11.00
N PHE A 176 -10.60 -2.75 -10.51
CA PHE A 176 -11.06 -1.36 -10.56
C PHE A 176 -11.30 -0.85 -9.15
N ASN A 177 -10.88 0.37 -8.90
CA ASN A 177 -11.13 1.08 -7.67
C ASN A 177 -11.93 2.35 -7.97
N GLY A 178 -13.11 2.44 -7.41
CA GLY A 178 -13.91 3.65 -7.47
C GLY A 178 -13.92 4.38 -6.14
N LYS A 179 -14.21 5.68 -6.21
CA LYS A 179 -14.31 6.55 -5.05
C LYS A 179 -15.55 7.40 -5.14
N ARG A 180 -16.36 7.34 -4.07
CA ARG A 180 -17.61 8.07 -3.94
C ARG A 180 -17.66 8.86 -2.64
N ARG A 181 -18.31 10.01 -2.69
CA ARG A 181 -18.68 10.80 -1.53
C ARG A 181 -20.16 10.66 -1.30
N VAL A 182 -20.54 10.38 -0.06
CA VAL A 182 -21.93 10.15 0.34
C VAL A 182 -22.23 11.09 1.50
N ALA A 183 -23.41 11.76 1.46
CA ALA A 183 -23.85 12.56 2.58
C ALA A 183 -23.95 11.70 3.84
N PHE A 184 -23.54 12.23 5.00
CA PHE A 184 -23.49 11.48 6.24
C PHE A 184 -24.85 10.83 6.59
N LYS A 185 -25.95 11.57 6.42
CA LYS A 185 -27.31 11.06 6.69
C LYS A 185 -27.67 9.85 5.82
N ASP A 186 -27.25 9.86 4.55
CA ASP A 186 -27.50 8.75 3.63
C ASP A 186 -26.60 7.56 3.96
N PHE A 187 -25.37 7.80 4.36
CA PHE A 187 -24.47 6.77 4.83
C PHE A 187 -25.02 6.08 6.08
N ASP A 188 -25.38 6.85 7.08
CA ASP A 188 -25.88 6.34 8.36
C ASP A 188 -27.18 5.54 8.21
N LYS A 189 -28.08 6.00 7.31
CA LYS A 189 -29.35 5.33 7.03
C LYS A 189 -29.21 4.07 6.17
N SER A 190 -28.33 4.10 5.16
CA SER A 190 -28.36 3.11 4.07
C SER A 190 -27.15 2.19 3.99
N TYR A 191 -26.03 2.56 4.59
CA TYR A 191 -24.78 1.78 4.54
C TYR A 191 -24.40 1.26 5.92
N TYR A 192 -24.38 2.12 6.92
CA TYR A 192 -23.90 1.83 8.25
C TYR A 192 -24.60 0.61 8.91
N PRO A 193 -25.95 0.44 8.83
CA PRO A 193 -26.62 -0.69 9.44
C PRO A 193 -26.14 -2.05 8.89
N THR A 194 -25.77 -2.09 7.59
CA THR A 194 -25.34 -3.32 6.91
C THR A 194 -23.83 -3.56 7.03
N MET A 195 -23.07 -2.58 7.50
CA MET A 195 -21.62 -2.70 7.73
C MET A 195 -21.29 -3.27 9.13
N ASN A 196 -22.27 -3.48 10.01
CA ASN A 196 -22.09 -4.04 11.35
C ASN A 196 -20.95 -3.41 12.15
N GLY A 197 -20.84 -2.08 12.13
CA GLY A 197 -19.76 -1.34 12.80
C GLY A 197 -18.38 -1.49 12.17
N SER A 198 -18.27 -2.15 11.02
CA SER A 198 -17.02 -2.31 10.28
C SER A 198 -16.79 -1.16 9.30
N ASN A 199 -15.55 -0.73 9.15
CA ASN A 199 -15.16 0.22 8.10
C ASN A 199 -14.79 -0.47 6.78
N VAL A 200 -14.88 -1.80 6.70
CA VAL A 200 -14.67 -2.60 5.48
C VAL A 200 -15.68 -3.73 5.43
N VAL A 201 -16.34 -3.88 4.30
CA VAL A 201 -17.21 -5.04 4.00
C VAL A 201 -16.85 -5.60 2.64
N GLU A 202 -16.86 -6.92 2.54
CA GLU A 202 -16.43 -7.65 1.35
C GLU A 202 -17.47 -8.69 0.98
N MET A 203 -17.66 -8.89 -0.33
CA MET A 203 -18.57 -9.85 -0.89
C MET A 203 -17.90 -10.58 -2.04
N LYS A 204 -18.23 -11.84 -2.19
CA LYS A 204 -17.88 -12.66 -3.34
C LYS A 204 -19.14 -12.96 -4.15
N ARG A 205 -19.08 -12.67 -5.44
CA ARG A 205 -20.17 -12.99 -6.38
C ARG A 205 -19.58 -13.73 -7.57
N ASN A 206 -19.85 -15.02 -7.67
CA ASN A 206 -19.19 -15.93 -8.62
C ASN A 206 -17.66 -15.90 -8.44
N ASP A 207 -16.92 -15.49 -9.48
CA ASP A 207 -15.46 -15.28 -9.48
C ASP A 207 -15.06 -13.82 -9.17
N ALA A 208 -16.04 -12.93 -9.00
CA ALA A 208 -15.76 -11.54 -8.68
C ALA A 208 -15.70 -11.28 -7.16
N PHE A 209 -14.73 -10.48 -6.78
CA PHE A 209 -14.56 -9.93 -5.44
C PHE A 209 -14.99 -8.47 -5.43
N LEU A 210 -15.89 -8.13 -4.53
CA LEU A 210 -16.40 -6.79 -4.28
C LEU A 210 -16.00 -6.35 -2.87
N SER A 211 -15.49 -5.14 -2.74
CA SER A 211 -15.16 -4.57 -1.43
C SER A 211 -15.65 -3.13 -1.35
N ILE A 212 -16.14 -2.75 -0.19
CA ILE A 212 -16.52 -1.38 0.16
C ILE A 212 -15.73 -1.01 1.41
N SER A 213 -15.07 0.15 1.39
CA SER A 213 -14.30 0.62 2.53
C SER A 213 -14.46 2.12 2.78
N VAL A 214 -14.55 2.51 4.05
CA VAL A 214 -14.54 3.90 4.48
C VAL A 214 -13.10 4.42 4.42
N ASN A 215 -12.91 5.60 3.80
CA ASN A 215 -11.63 6.31 3.75
C ASN A 215 -11.55 7.47 4.75
N GLY A 216 -12.71 8.05 5.05
CA GLY A 216 -12.86 9.13 6.02
C GLY A 216 -14.33 9.38 6.28
N LYS A 217 -14.68 9.60 7.54
CA LYS A 217 -16.03 9.90 8.00
C LYS A 217 -15.98 11.24 8.70
N LYS A 218 -16.68 12.23 8.13
CA LYS A 218 -16.82 13.59 8.61
C LYS A 218 -18.27 13.86 9.00
N GLU A 219 -18.56 14.98 9.66
CA GLU A 219 -19.91 15.34 10.12
C GLU A 219 -20.93 15.41 8.98
N GLU A 220 -20.53 15.87 7.80
CA GLU A 220 -21.47 16.07 6.68
C GLU A 220 -21.28 15.02 5.57
N GLU A 221 -20.12 14.38 5.46
CA GLU A 221 -19.75 13.58 4.32
C GLU A 221 -18.91 12.35 4.72
N VAL A 222 -19.21 11.22 4.08
CA VAL A 222 -18.38 10.00 4.17
C VAL A 222 -17.74 9.71 2.82
N SER A 223 -16.41 9.58 2.80
CA SER A 223 -15.67 9.14 1.64
C SER A 223 -15.54 7.62 1.65
N ILE A 224 -16.02 6.98 0.59
CA ILE A 224 -16.01 5.53 0.41
C ILE A 224 -15.14 5.18 -0.79
N SER A 225 -14.36 4.10 -0.70
CA SER A 225 -13.82 3.41 -1.85
C SER A 225 -14.52 2.08 -2.05
N TRP A 226 -14.68 1.69 -3.30
CA TRP A 226 -15.09 0.35 -3.67
C TRP A 226 -14.06 -0.29 -4.59
N ILE A 227 -13.98 -1.62 -4.55
CA ILE A 227 -13.14 -2.43 -5.41
C ILE A 227 -14.01 -3.47 -6.09
N PHE A 228 -13.84 -3.59 -7.40
CA PHE A 228 -14.26 -4.72 -8.21
C PHE A 228 -13.01 -5.43 -8.71
N SER A 229 -12.92 -6.74 -8.51
CA SER A 229 -11.80 -7.54 -9.02
C SER A 229 -12.24 -8.94 -9.40
N ARG A 230 -11.64 -9.49 -10.45
CA ARG A 230 -11.86 -10.87 -10.92
C ARG A 230 -10.64 -11.41 -11.70
N PRO A 231 -10.54 -12.71 -11.94
CA PRO A 231 -9.55 -13.26 -12.87
C PRO A 231 -9.78 -12.75 -14.31
N VAL A 232 -8.72 -12.74 -15.10
CA VAL A 232 -8.78 -12.45 -16.53
C VAL A 232 -9.53 -13.58 -17.25
N ARG A 233 -10.42 -13.22 -18.18
CA ARG A 233 -11.23 -14.16 -18.99
C ARG A 233 -10.73 -14.23 -20.43
N GLY A 234 -9.61 -14.93 -20.62
CA GLY A 234 -9.01 -15.10 -21.94
C GLY A 234 -8.15 -13.93 -22.41
N HIS A 235 -7.61 -14.06 -23.62
CA HIS A 235 -6.64 -13.11 -24.17
C HIS A 235 -7.26 -11.77 -24.61
N GLU A 236 -8.53 -11.78 -24.95
CA GLU A 236 -9.27 -10.59 -25.46
C GLU A 236 -10.14 -9.93 -24.39
N ASP A 237 -9.85 -10.16 -23.12
CA ASP A 237 -10.59 -9.55 -22.02
C ASP A 237 -10.47 -8.01 -22.06
N PRO A 238 -11.56 -7.27 -22.37
CA PRO A 238 -11.50 -5.82 -22.57
C PRO A 238 -11.17 -5.07 -21.28
N LEU A 239 -11.38 -5.71 -20.11
CA LEU A 239 -11.06 -5.13 -18.82
C LEU A 239 -9.61 -5.37 -18.38
N HIS A 240 -8.89 -6.31 -19.03
CA HIS A 240 -7.47 -6.57 -18.75
C HIS A 240 -6.58 -5.82 -19.72
N ARG A 241 -5.99 -4.71 -19.29
CA ARG A 241 -5.14 -3.84 -20.11
C ARG A 241 -3.75 -3.68 -19.49
N PRO A 242 -2.90 -4.75 -19.52
CA PRO A 242 -1.60 -4.76 -18.83
C PRO A 242 -0.63 -3.70 -19.34
N ASN A 243 -0.73 -3.36 -20.64
CA ASN A 243 0.18 -2.43 -21.32
C ASN A 243 -0.32 -0.96 -21.32
N ARG A 244 -1.43 -0.64 -20.62
CA ARG A 244 -1.94 0.72 -20.57
C ARG A 244 -0.94 1.67 -19.90
N SER A 245 -0.94 2.94 -20.32
CA SER A 245 -0.18 3.99 -19.64
C SER A 245 -0.78 4.31 -18.26
N ASN A 246 -0.06 5.05 -17.43
CA ASN A 246 -0.62 5.53 -16.16
C ASN A 246 -1.73 6.58 -16.38
N GLU A 247 -1.67 7.32 -17.47
CA GLU A 247 -2.65 8.32 -17.86
C GLU A 247 -3.98 7.69 -18.25
N ASP A 248 -3.93 6.48 -18.85
CA ASP A 248 -5.13 5.72 -19.23
C ASP A 248 -5.81 4.99 -18.06
N ALA A 249 -5.31 5.15 -16.84
CA ALA A 249 -5.88 4.47 -15.68
C ALA A 249 -7.32 4.90 -15.36
N ASN A 250 -7.72 6.10 -15.76
CA ASN A 250 -9.07 6.67 -15.60
C ASN A 250 -9.95 6.52 -16.86
N ASN A 251 -9.41 5.95 -17.93
CA ASN A 251 -10.20 5.59 -19.11
C ASN A 251 -10.91 4.25 -18.84
N ILE A 252 -12.17 4.29 -18.45
CA ILE A 252 -12.93 3.12 -17.97
C ILE A 252 -13.76 2.53 -19.11
N PRO A 253 -13.57 1.24 -19.48
CA PRO A 253 -14.36 0.58 -20.51
C PRO A 253 -15.84 0.42 -20.09
N GLU A 254 -16.75 0.54 -21.04
CA GLU A 254 -18.19 0.34 -20.82
C GLU A 254 -18.51 -1.10 -20.38
N GLU A 255 -17.68 -2.05 -20.75
CA GLU A 255 -17.77 -3.45 -20.36
C GLU A 255 -17.72 -3.65 -18.84
N LEU A 256 -17.07 -2.72 -18.08
CA LEU A 256 -17.11 -2.76 -16.62
C LEU A 256 -18.53 -2.60 -16.10
N PHE A 257 -19.23 -1.60 -16.59
CA PHE A 257 -20.61 -1.32 -16.17
C PHE A 257 -21.58 -2.41 -16.61
N ALA A 258 -21.41 -2.92 -17.84
CA ALA A 258 -22.17 -4.04 -18.34
C ALA A 258 -21.99 -5.30 -17.50
N GLU A 259 -20.74 -5.63 -17.13
CA GLU A 259 -20.43 -6.80 -16.30
C GLU A 259 -21.00 -6.68 -14.89
N ILE A 260 -20.89 -5.50 -14.27
CA ILE A 260 -21.46 -5.26 -12.94
C ILE A 260 -22.99 -5.33 -12.98
N SER A 261 -23.63 -4.74 -13.99
CA SER A 261 -25.08 -4.82 -14.18
C SER A 261 -25.57 -6.27 -14.34
N ALA A 262 -24.78 -7.11 -15.00
CA ALA A 262 -25.09 -8.53 -15.22
C ALA A 262 -24.95 -9.41 -13.95
N MET A 263 -24.42 -8.88 -12.83
CA MET A 263 -24.31 -9.64 -11.59
C MET A 263 -25.67 -9.92 -10.91
N GLY A 264 -26.72 -9.23 -11.34
CA GLY A 264 -28.06 -9.32 -10.77
C GLY A 264 -28.18 -8.64 -9.42
N ASP A 265 -29.15 -9.06 -8.62
CA ASP A 265 -29.46 -8.44 -7.35
C ASP A 265 -28.33 -8.64 -6.34
N LEU A 266 -27.72 -7.54 -5.91
CA LEU A 266 -26.76 -7.48 -4.83
C LEU A 266 -27.48 -7.02 -3.55
N GLU A 267 -27.09 -7.59 -2.41
CA GLU A 267 -27.57 -7.13 -1.11
C GLU A 267 -26.96 -5.78 -0.72
N ALA A 268 -27.67 -5.01 0.13
CA ALA A 268 -27.11 -3.78 0.69
C ALA A 268 -25.89 -4.09 1.57
N PRO A 269 -24.83 -3.26 1.57
CA PRO A 269 -24.69 -1.97 0.89
C PRO A 269 -24.19 -2.08 -0.57
N PHE A 270 -23.91 -3.29 -1.09
CA PHE A 270 -23.33 -3.50 -2.42
C PHE A 270 -24.26 -3.03 -3.53
N SER A 271 -25.56 -3.30 -3.43
CA SER A 271 -26.57 -2.83 -4.40
C SER A 271 -26.60 -1.31 -4.58
N LYS A 272 -26.20 -0.55 -3.56
CA LYS A 272 -26.16 0.92 -3.62
C LYS A 272 -24.86 1.47 -4.17
N ILE A 273 -23.76 0.77 -3.93
CA ILE A 273 -22.43 1.18 -4.41
C ILE A 273 -22.24 0.75 -5.86
N PHE A 274 -22.62 -0.48 -6.20
CA PHE A 274 -22.48 -1.04 -7.54
C PHE A 274 -23.72 -0.79 -8.43
N ASP A 275 -24.50 0.25 -8.13
CA ASP A 275 -25.49 0.85 -9.01
C ASP A 275 -24.74 1.54 -10.16
N THR A 276 -24.82 0.95 -11.36
CA THR A 276 -23.99 1.34 -12.51
C THR A 276 -24.26 2.77 -12.98
N GLU A 277 -25.47 3.28 -12.83
CA GLU A 277 -25.78 4.68 -13.16
C GLU A 277 -25.02 5.64 -12.25
N LYS A 278 -25.00 5.36 -10.94
CA LYS A 278 -24.25 6.18 -9.98
C LYS A 278 -22.75 5.99 -10.06
N MET A 279 -22.29 4.79 -10.47
CA MET A 279 -20.86 4.51 -10.64
C MET A 279 -20.21 5.36 -11.72
N ARG A 280 -20.98 5.81 -12.73
CA ARG A 280 -20.47 6.68 -13.80
C ARG A 280 -19.98 8.03 -13.28
N ASP A 281 -20.53 8.50 -12.17
CA ASP A 281 -20.13 9.74 -11.50
C ASP A 281 -18.95 9.54 -10.54
N ASP A 282 -18.57 8.29 -10.27
CA ASP A 282 -17.45 7.98 -9.39
C ASP A 282 -16.11 8.26 -10.06
N ARG A 283 -15.12 8.66 -9.27
CA ARG A 283 -13.74 8.62 -9.73
C ARG A 283 -13.24 7.18 -9.76
N ILE A 284 -13.23 6.56 -10.95
CA ILE A 284 -12.79 5.19 -11.13
C ILE A 284 -11.36 5.14 -11.66
N LEU A 285 -10.57 4.19 -11.18
CA LEU A 285 -9.23 3.88 -11.66
C LEU A 285 -9.11 2.39 -11.95
N HIS A 286 -8.62 2.04 -13.12
CA HIS A 286 -8.17 0.70 -13.42
C HIS A 286 -6.81 0.47 -12.73
N TRP A 287 -6.74 -0.46 -11.79
CA TRP A 287 -5.52 -0.84 -11.12
C TRP A 287 -4.87 -2.05 -11.80
N LEU A 288 -3.56 -2.00 -11.98
CA LEU A 288 -2.79 -3.17 -12.38
C LEU A 288 -2.31 -3.89 -11.12
N MET A 289 -2.66 -5.17 -11.01
CA MET A 289 -2.21 -6.06 -9.94
C MET A 289 -0.75 -6.43 -10.18
N ARG A 290 0.17 -5.73 -9.51
CA ARG A 290 1.61 -5.86 -9.73
C ARG A 290 2.29 -6.58 -8.59
N THR A 291 3.31 -7.37 -8.93
CA THR A 291 4.31 -7.87 -7.98
C THR A 291 5.70 -7.48 -8.45
N THR A 292 6.62 -7.34 -7.51
CA THR A 292 8.04 -7.13 -7.80
C THR A 292 8.85 -8.06 -6.88
N SER A 293 9.97 -8.56 -7.35
CA SER A 293 10.86 -9.37 -6.52
C SER A 293 12.29 -9.23 -7.04
N ALA A 294 13.16 -8.61 -6.23
CA ALA A 294 14.60 -8.62 -6.45
C ALA A 294 15.22 -9.84 -5.76
N SER A 295 16.23 -10.44 -6.35
CA SER A 295 16.98 -11.53 -5.71
C SER A 295 17.91 -11.00 -4.62
N LEU A 296 18.20 -11.84 -3.63
CA LEU A 296 19.11 -11.49 -2.55
C LEU A 296 20.51 -11.11 -3.06
N SER A 297 20.99 -11.79 -4.11
CA SER A 297 22.29 -11.49 -4.73
C SER A 297 22.32 -10.12 -5.38
N GLU A 298 21.26 -9.73 -6.12
CA GLU A 298 21.14 -8.40 -6.73
C GLU A 298 21.12 -7.30 -5.67
N LEU A 299 20.42 -7.51 -4.56
CA LEU A 299 20.34 -6.56 -3.44
C LEU A 299 21.71 -6.40 -2.75
N HIS A 300 22.40 -7.50 -2.45
CA HIS A 300 23.77 -7.47 -1.89
C HIS A 300 24.76 -6.81 -2.84
N ASP A 301 24.64 -7.05 -4.14
CA ASP A 301 25.46 -6.42 -5.16
C ASP A 301 25.31 -4.89 -5.14
N GLN A 302 24.08 -4.37 -5.03
CA GLN A 302 23.85 -2.93 -4.95
C GLN A 302 24.36 -2.33 -3.62
N LEU A 303 24.15 -3.02 -2.51
CA LEU A 303 24.67 -2.61 -1.22
C LEU A 303 26.20 -2.53 -1.23
N ASN A 304 26.87 -3.54 -1.79
CA ASN A 304 28.33 -3.60 -1.82
C ASN A 304 28.95 -2.61 -2.82
N LYS A 305 28.39 -2.53 -4.03
CA LYS A 305 28.95 -1.76 -5.15
C LYS A 305 28.58 -0.27 -5.08
N ASN A 306 27.33 0.04 -4.74
CA ASN A 306 26.77 1.39 -4.82
C ASN A 306 26.40 1.96 -3.44
N LYS A 307 26.51 1.17 -2.37
CA LYS A 307 26.03 1.55 -1.02
C LYS A 307 24.54 1.96 -1.04
N VAL A 308 23.73 1.24 -1.82
CA VAL A 308 22.29 1.46 -1.94
C VAL A 308 21.55 0.26 -1.36
N CYS A 309 20.64 0.55 -0.45
CA CYS A 309 19.69 -0.37 0.16
C CYS A 309 18.28 -0.07 -0.35
N PHE A 310 17.39 -1.07 -0.38
CA PHE A 310 16.01 -0.91 -0.84
C PHE A 310 15.03 -1.44 0.19
N ILE A 311 13.83 -0.81 0.27
CA ILE A 311 12.71 -1.25 1.11
C ILE A 311 11.37 -1.12 0.38
N GLY A 312 10.40 -1.91 0.83
CA GLY A 312 9.01 -1.85 0.38
C GLY A 312 8.82 -2.16 -1.09
N ASP A 313 7.80 -1.56 -1.69
CA ASP A 313 7.41 -1.81 -3.09
C ASP A 313 8.49 -1.48 -4.12
N ALA A 314 9.57 -0.84 -3.72
CA ALA A 314 10.71 -0.61 -4.61
C ALA A 314 11.31 -1.94 -5.10
N VAL A 315 11.30 -2.99 -4.29
CA VAL A 315 11.91 -4.30 -4.63
C VAL A 315 11.04 -5.52 -4.31
N HIS A 316 9.94 -5.38 -3.55
CA HIS A 316 9.06 -6.50 -3.21
C HIS A 316 7.58 -6.09 -3.17
N ALA A 317 7.12 -5.42 -4.22
CA ALA A 317 5.72 -5.01 -4.32
C ALA A 317 4.78 -6.21 -4.21
N GLU A 318 3.76 -6.07 -3.38
CA GLU A 318 2.65 -7.01 -3.24
C GLU A 318 1.40 -6.49 -3.97
N PRO A 319 0.53 -7.39 -4.46
CA PRO A 319 -0.71 -7.00 -5.13
C PRO A 319 -1.61 -6.14 -4.24
N ILE A 320 -2.30 -5.18 -4.84
CA ILE A 320 -3.13 -4.21 -4.11
C ILE A 320 -4.31 -4.89 -3.40
N VAL A 321 -4.96 -5.86 -4.05
CA VAL A 321 -6.07 -6.63 -3.46
C VAL A 321 -5.47 -7.74 -2.59
N GLY A 322 -5.90 -7.83 -1.36
CA GLY A 322 -5.29 -8.68 -0.33
C GLY A 322 -4.03 -8.07 0.30
N GLY A 323 -3.75 -6.80 -0.01
CA GLY A 323 -2.53 -6.07 0.14
C GLY A 323 -2.02 -5.87 1.56
N ASN A 324 -0.83 -6.38 1.78
CA ASN A 324 -0.06 -6.14 2.97
C ASN A 324 1.15 -5.20 2.72
N GLY A 325 1.33 -4.72 1.48
CA GLY A 325 2.52 -3.95 1.07
C GLY A 325 2.82 -2.76 1.98
N ALA A 326 1.80 -2.02 2.43
CA ALA A 326 1.99 -0.91 3.37
C ALA A 326 2.56 -1.37 4.72
N ASN A 327 2.04 -2.47 5.29
CA ASN A 327 2.54 -3.03 6.55
C ASN A 327 3.95 -3.59 6.37
N ALA A 328 4.22 -4.30 5.27
CA ALA A 328 5.55 -4.82 4.95
C ALA A 328 6.59 -3.69 4.84
N ALA A 329 6.26 -2.59 4.15
CA ALA A 329 7.14 -1.42 4.03
C ALA A 329 7.41 -0.72 5.38
N ILE A 330 6.41 -0.67 6.28
CA ILE A 330 6.60 -0.15 7.65
C ILE A 330 7.55 -1.07 8.43
N ILE A 331 7.36 -2.39 8.36
CA ILE A 331 8.20 -3.35 9.07
C ILE A 331 9.64 -3.31 8.52
N ASP A 332 9.82 -3.22 7.20
CA ASP A 332 11.13 -3.05 6.60
C ASP A 332 11.86 -1.83 7.17
N ALA A 333 11.17 -0.70 7.20
CA ALA A 333 11.73 0.56 7.66
C ALA A 333 12.17 0.50 9.13
N LEU A 334 11.33 -0.09 9.99
CA LEU A 334 11.61 -0.24 11.42
C LEU A 334 12.83 -1.15 11.66
N THR A 335 12.83 -2.32 11.01
CA THR A 335 13.91 -3.31 11.17
C THR A 335 15.21 -2.88 10.49
N LEU A 336 15.14 -2.15 9.36
CA LEU A 336 16.33 -1.56 8.73
C LEU A 336 16.95 -0.49 9.64
N ALA A 337 16.14 0.35 10.28
CA ALA A 337 16.67 1.34 11.23
C ALA A 337 17.37 0.67 12.43
N ASP A 338 16.88 -0.49 12.88
CA ASP A 338 17.57 -1.29 13.91
C ASP A 338 18.92 -1.83 13.40
N ALA A 339 18.97 -2.31 12.16
CA ALA A 339 20.21 -2.81 11.55
C ALA A 339 21.25 -1.70 11.36
N ILE A 340 20.82 -0.51 10.91
CA ILE A 340 21.70 0.66 10.76
C ILE A 340 22.22 1.12 12.12
N GLY A 341 21.39 1.13 13.16
CA GLY A 341 21.77 1.61 14.50
C GLY A 341 22.72 0.72 15.26
N LYS A 342 22.89 -0.55 14.88
CA LYS A 342 23.82 -1.49 15.53
C LYS A 342 25.29 -1.30 15.14
N GLU A 343 25.57 -0.50 14.11
CA GLU A 343 26.93 -0.23 13.59
C GLU A 343 27.76 -1.50 13.25
N GLU A 344 27.09 -2.64 13.08
CA GLU A 344 27.74 -3.88 12.66
C GLU A 344 28.09 -3.82 11.16
N SER A 345 29.30 -4.22 10.79
CA SER A 345 29.80 -4.17 9.40
C SER A 345 28.89 -4.89 8.40
N ASP A 346 28.20 -5.94 8.85
CA ASP A 346 27.34 -6.80 8.04
C ASP A 346 25.83 -6.68 8.41
N GLY A 347 25.47 -5.72 9.24
CA GLY A 347 24.12 -5.58 9.78
C GLY A 347 23.02 -5.49 8.70
N ILE A 348 23.25 -4.71 7.63
CA ILE A 348 22.28 -4.58 6.53
C ILE A 348 22.27 -5.86 5.66
N SER A 349 23.41 -6.52 5.47
CA SER A 349 23.47 -7.80 4.72
C SER A 349 22.69 -8.89 5.44
N SER A 350 22.86 -9.03 6.75
CA SER A 350 22.08 -9.96 7.57
C SER A 350 20.60 -9.62 7.59
N TRP A 351 20.27 -8.32 7.70
CA TRP A 351 18.90 -7.83 7.61
C TRP A 351 18.24 -8.23 6.28
N TYR A 352 18.94 -8.14 5.15
CA TYR A 352 18.40 -8.58 3.86
C TYR A 352 18.05 -10.06 3.83
N ILE A 353 18.87 -10.93 4.43
CA ILE A 353 18.61 -12.38 4.49
C ILE A 353 17.26 -12.66 5.18
N ASP A 354 17.05 -12.04 6.35
CA ASP A 354 15.83 -12.20 7.13
C ASP A 354 14.61 -11.62 6.40
N ARG A 355 14.75 -10.40 5.85
CA ARG A 355 13.64 -9.72 5.17
C ARG A 355 13.28 -10.37 3.86
N HIS A 356 14.26 -10.83 3.07
CA HIS A 356 14.01 -11.52 1.80
C HIS A 356 13.18 -12.80 2.01
N THR A 357 13.47 -13.55 3.08
CA THR A 357 12.64 -14.70 3.49
C THR A 357 11.20 -14.27 3.81
N ALA A 358 11.02 -13.19 4.56
CA ALA A 358 9.71 -12.66 4.90
C ALA A 358 8.95 -12.13 3.65
N TRP A 359 9.64 -11.45 2.73
CA TRP A 359 9.06 -10.97 1.47
C TRP A 359 8.58 -12.11 0.58
N SER A 360 9.38 -13.17 0.45
CA SER A 360 8.98 -14.37 -0.32
C SER A 360 7.71 -15.01 0.24
N LYS A 361 7.63 -15.17 1.57
CA LYS A 361 6.42 -15.67 2.25
C LYS A 361 5.23 -14.73 2.08
N GLY A 362 5.43 -13.41 2.17
CA GLY A 362 4.40 -12.39 1.96
C GLY A 362 3.83 -12.45 0.54
N LYS A 363 4.71 -12.50 -0.48
CA LYS A 363 4.31 -12.66 -1.89
C LYS A 363 3.47 -13.92 -2.13
N GLU A 364 3.95 -15.08 -1.67
CA GLU A 364 3.21 -16.34 -1.78
C GLU A 364 1.86 -16.29 -1.06
N GLY A 365 1.84 -15.68 0.13
CA GLY A 365 0.63 -15.50 0.91
C GLY A 365 -0.40 -14.61 0.22
N SER A 366 0.05 -13.48 -0.34
CA SER A 366 -0.80 -12.57 -1.10
C SER A 366 -1.35 -13.24 -2.37
N GLN A 367 -0.54 -14.03 -3.09
CA GLN A 367 -0.99 -14.79 -4.25
C GLN A 367 -2.04 -15.84 -3.88
N ARG A 368 -1.83 -16.59 -2.79
CA ARG A 368 -2.84 -17.54 -2.28
C ARG A 368 -4.13 -16.84 -1.85
N CYS A 369 -4.01 -15.67 -1.21
CA CYS A 369 -5.18 -14.87 -0.81
C CYS A 369 -6.01 -14.47 -2.04
N ILE A 370 -5.34 -13.90 -3.07
CA ILE A 370 -6.00 -13.50 -4.32
C ILE A 370 -6.68 -14.69 -4.99
N ALA A 371 -6.00 -15.82 -5.14
CA ALA A 371 -6.58 -17.01 -5.74
C ALA A 371 -7.86 -17.42 -4.98
N ARG A 372 -7.81 -17.50 -3.66
CA ARG A 372 -8.94 -17.89 -2.81
C ARG A 372 -10.14 -16.95 -2.91
N ILE A 373 -9.93 -15.64 -2.93
CA ILE A 373 -11.05 -14.68 -3.00
C ILE A 373 -11.73 -14.69 -4.37
N HIS A 374 -11.05 -15.22 -5.40
CA HIS A 374 -11.58 -15.35 -6.76
C HIS A 374 -11.97 -16.79 -7.15
N GLU A 375 -11.73 -17.79 -6.29
CA GLU A 375 -12.25 -19.13 -6.52
C GLU A 375 -13.79 -19.12 -6.59
N PRO A 376 -14.41 -19.77 -7.60
CA PRO A 376 -15.86 -19.88 -7.62
C PRO A 376 -16.36 -20.61 -6.36
N PRO A 377 -17.56 -20.28 -5.84
CA PRO A 377 -18.12 -20.99 -4.72
C PRO A 377 -18.20 -22.46 -5.05
N LYS A 378 -17.70 -23.32 -4.15
CA LYS A 378 -17.81 -24.78 -4.31
C LYS A 378 -19.30 -25.09 -4.44
N SER A 379 -19.73 -25.67 -5.57
CA SER A 379 -21.07 -26.21 -5.70
C SER A 379 -21.30 -27.16 -4.52
N ARG A 380 -22.33 -26.89 -3.72
CA ARG A 380 -22.83 -27.92 -2.78
C ARG A 380 -23.32 -29.06 -3.67
N VAL A 381 -22.50 -30.09 -3.83
CA VAL A 381 -23.00 -31.38 -4.33
C VAL A 381 -24.00 -31.80 -3.28
N ALA A 382 -25.27 -31.68 -3.61
CA ALA A 382 -26.32 -32.27 -2.80
C ALA A 382 -26.01 -33.77 -2.75
N SER A 383 -25.57 -34.28 -1.62
CA SER A 383 -25.56 -35.71 -1.34
C SER A 383 -27.02 -36.14 -1.31
N LEU A 384 -27.44 -36.81 -2.38
CA LEU A 384 -28.68 -37.56 -2.45
C LEU A 384 -28.63 -38.73 -1.46
#